data_f81f3ec9d6f724911876ca97d4afd04b
#
_entry.id   f81f3ec9d6f724911876ca97d4afd04b
#
_cell.length_a   1.000
_cell.length_b   1.000
_cell.length_c   1.000
_cell.angle_alpha   90.00
_cell.angle_beta   90.00
_cell.angle_gamma   90.00
#
_symmetry.space_group_name_H-M   'P 1'
#
loop_
_entity.id
_entity.type
_entity.pdbx_description
1 polymer ?
#
loop_
_entity_poly.entity_id
_entity_poly.type
_entity_poly.pdbx_seq_one_letter_code
_entity_poly.pdbx_strand_id
1 'polypeptide(L)'
;MEIKDFKPGQTVYIMGTDRRDRGDHVARKAEVAKVGRKYVTISGRWGEKFRETVGRSKPYLIEEIEYGSPRLLFPSEAAVREYKEREELKEWVRRATDWDKVDRYTIEQLRAVKQILEG
;
A
#
# COMPACT_ATOMS: atom_id res chain seq x y z
N MET A 1 6.28 7.39 -3.61
CA MET A 1 7.27 7.30 -2.51
C MET A 1 8.63 7.03 -3.07
N GLU A 2 9.59 7.82 -2.70
CA GLU A 2 10.96 7.71 -3.20
C GLU A 2 11.91 7.29 -2.08
N ILE A 3 13.04 6.69 -2.44
CA ILE A 3 14.06 6.27 -1.48
C ILE A 3 14.58 7.46 -0.66
N LYS A 4 14.74 8.62 -1.29
CA LYS A 4 15.21 9.85 -0.62
C LYS A 4 14.26 10.38 0.46
N ASP A 5 13.03 9.88 0.51
CA ASP A 5 12.05 10.26 1.55
C ASP A 5 12.35 9.59 2.89
N PHE A 6 13.30 8.66 2.92
CA PHE A 6 13.70 7.91 4.11
C PHE A 6 15.05 8.37 4.64
N LYS A 7 15.27 8.20 5.95
CA LYS A 7 16.52 8.56 6.64
C LYS A 7 16.96 7.42 7.56
N PRO A 8 18.27 7.20 7.72
CA PRO A 8 18.77 6.26 8.72
C PRO A 8 18.26 6.61 10.11
N GLY A 9 17.87 5.59 10.89
CA GLY A 9 17.30 5.76 12.22
C GLY A 9 15.80 6.04 12.24
N GLN A 10 15.19 6.25 11.08
CA GLN A 10 13.74 6.52 10.99
C GLN A 10 12.93 5.29 11.39
N THR A 11 11.88 5.52 12.15
CA THR A 11 10.89 4.48 12.45
C THR A 11 9.97 4.33 11.23
N VAL A 12 9.80 3.10 10.79
CA VAL A 12 8.98 2.73 9.64
C VAL A 12 8.08 1.56 9.98
N TYR A 13 7.18 1.20 9.06
CA TYR A 13 6.21 0.12 9.26
C TYR A 13 6.21 -0.81 8.05
N ILE A 14 6.31 -2.11 8.32
CA ILE A 14 6.34 -3.16 7.28
C ILE A 14 5.07 -3.98 7.37
N MET A 15 4.37 -4.14 6.26
CA MET A 15 3.13 -4.90 6.18
C MET A 15 3.22 -5.96 5.10
N GLY A 16 2.81 -7.20 5.43
CA GLY A 16 2.73 -8.28 4.46
C GLY A 16 1.57 -8.09 3.49
N THR A 17 1.73 -8.64 2.29
CA THR A 17 0.69 -8.65 1.25
C THR A 17 0.10 -10.02 1.03
N ASP A 18 0.58 -11.04 1.77
CA ASP A 18 0.14 -12.42 1.62
C ASP A 18 -1.28 -12.60 2.15
N ARG A 19 -2.15 -13.20 1.33
CA ARG A 19 -3.50 -13.57 1.74
C ARG A 19 -3.55 -14.56 2.89
N ARG A 20 -2.44 -15.25 3.16
CA ARG A 20 -2.31 -16.18 4.28
C ARG A 20 -2.19 -15.46 5.63
N ASP A 21 -1.77 -14.21 5.62
CA ASP A 21 -1.78 -13.34 6.80
C ASP A 21 -3.20 -12.83 7.05
N ARG A 22 -4.10 -13.76 7.27
CA ARG A 22 -5.54 -13.51 7.39
C ARG A 22 -5.84 -12.52 8.51
N GLY A 23 -6.39 -11.38 8.11
CA GLY A 23 -7.04 -10.46 9.02
C GLY A 23 -6.11 -9.61 9.86
N ASP A 24 -4.88 -10.01 10.00
CA ASP A 24 -3.90 -9.29 10.79
C ASP A 24 -2.91 -8.57 9.86
N HIS A 25 -3.43 -7.70 9.01
CA HIS A 25 -2.60 -6.74 8.31
C HIS A 25 -2.06 -5.73 9.33
N VAL A 26 -1.42 -6.25 10.37
CA VAL A 26 -0.76 -5.44 11.37
C VAL A 26 0.61 -5.09 10.84
N ALA A 27 0.83 -3.81 10.65
CA ALA A 27 2.13 -3.32 10.25
C ALA A 27 3.11 -3.49 11.42
N ARG A 28 4.24 -4.15 11.14
CA ARG A 28 5.32 -4.33 12.09
C ARG A 28 6.19 -3.08 12.12
N LYS A 29 6.43 -2.56 13.31
CA LYS A 29 7.34 -1.43 13.51
C LYS A 29 8.79 -1.87 13.25
N ALA A 30 9.55 -1.06 12.53
CA ALA A 30 10.94 -1.33 12.19
C ALA A 30 11.73 -0.03 12.14
N GLU A 31 13.04 -0.14 11.99
CA GLU A 31 13.93 1.02 11.91
C GLU A 31 14.80 0.93 10.67
N VAL A 32 15.02 2.06 10.01
CA VAL A 32 15.89 2.16 8.83
C VAL A 32 17.36 2.12 9.28
N ALA A 33 18.11 1.16 8.76
CA ALA A 33 19.55 1.06 9.00
C ALA A 33 20.35 1.89 8.01
N LYS A 34 19.99 1.83 6.73
CA LYS A 34 20.75 2.47 5.65
C LYS A 34 19.83 2.90 4.51
N VAL A 35 20.11 4.06 3.94
CA VAL A 35 19.46 4.56 2.74
C VAL A 35 20.49 4.64 1.62
N GLY A 36 20.37 3.77 0.63
CA GLY A 36 21.22 3.74 -0.55
C GLY A 36 20.56 4.40 -1.75
N ARG A 37 21.13 4.21 -2.93
CA ARG A 37 20.55 4.74 -4.17
C ARG A 37 19.33 3.93 -4.65
N LYS A 38 19.38 2.61 -4.46
CA LYS A 38 18.34 1.69 -4.94
C LYS A 38 17.47 1.14 -3.82
N TYR A 39 17.99 1.06 -2.61
CA TYR A 39 17.34 0.36 -1.50
C TYR A 39 17.36 1.15 -0.21
N VAL A 40 16.29 0.97 0.55
CA VAL A 40 16.25 1.26 1.98
C VAL A 40 16.45 -0.09 2.68
N THR A 41 17.45 -0.19 3.54
CA THR A 41 17.76 -1.40 4.29
C THR A 41 17.27 -1.25 5.72
N ILE A 42 16.59 -2.27 6.22
CA ILE A 42 16.01 -2.29 7.57
C ILE A 42 17.00 -2.88 8.56
N SER A 43 17.06 -2.30 9.74
CA SER A 43 17.86 -2.81 10.86
C SER A 43 17.35 -4.16 11.30
N GLY A 44 18.25 -5.09 11.62
CA GLY A 44 17.93 -6.39 12.13
C GLY A 44 18.71 -7.50 11.46
N ARG A 45 18.46 -8.73 11.92
CA ARG A 45 19.18 -9.92 11.51
C ARG A 45 19.15 -10.19 10.00
N TRP A 46 18.01 -9.88 9.36
CA TRP A 46 17.79 -10.22 7.96
C TRP A 46 18.16 -9.11 6.98
N GLY A 47 18.30 -7.86 7.44
CA GLY A 47 18.67 -6.73 6.60
C GLY A 47 17.79 -6.57 5.37
N GLU A 48 16.48 -6.65 5.55
CA GLU A 48 15.51 -6.58 4.46
C GLU A 48 15.68 -5.29 3.65
N LYS A 49 15.61 -5.42 2.34
CA LYS A 49 15.80 -4.30 1.40
C LYS A 49 14.49 -3.97 0.70
N PHE A 50 14.20 -2.69 0.59
CA PHE A 50 13.01 -2.18 -0.08
C PHE A 50 13.41 -1.22 -1.18
N ARG A 51 12.70 -1.27 -2.30
CA ARG A 51 12.93 -0.45 -3.49
C ARG A 51 11.69 0.33 -3.89
N GLU A 52 11.87 1.29 -4.78
CA GLU A 52 10.74 2.00 -5.37
C GLU A 52 9.94 1.07 -6.27
N THR A 53 8.63 1.29 -6.34
CA THR A 53 7.75 0.55 -7.24
C THR A 53 7.94 1.02 -8.67
N VAL A 54 7.81 0.10 -9.62
CA VAL A 54 7.86 0.42 -11.05
C VAL A 54 6.48 0.91 -11.50
N GLY A 55 6.46 1.95 -12.34
CA GLY A 55 5.23 2.51 -12.88
C GLY A 55 4.71 3.67 -12.04
N ARG A 56 3.41 3.65 -11.69
CA ARG A 56 2.80 4.75 -10.92
C ARG A 56 3.40 4.85 -9.54
N SER A 57 3.65 6.08 -9.08
CA SER A 57 4.09 6.34 -7.73
C SER A 57 3.10 5.75 -6.72
N LYS A 58 3.59 4.98 -5.78
CA LYS A 58 2.82 4.40 -4.68
C LYS A 58 3.25 5.06 -3.36
N PRO A 59 2.37 5.05 -2.34
CA PRO A 59 2.71 5.63 -1.03
C PRO A 59 3.58 4.69 -0.16
N TYR A 60 4.30 3.78 -0.77
CA TYR A 60 5.15 2.80 -0.09
C TYR A 60 6.30 2.36 -0.99
N LEU A 61 7.32 1.75 -0.37
CA LEU A 61 8.34 0.99 -1.08
C LEU A 61 7.98 -0.49 -1.03
N ILE A 62 8.50 -1.27 -1.97
CA ILE A 62 8.25 -2.70 -2.08
C ILE A 62 9.52 -3.49 -1.80
N GLU A 63 9.37 -4.62 -1.10
CA GLU A 63 10.49 -5.50 -0.75
C GLU A 63 11.15 -6.12 -1.98
N GLU A 64 12.49 -6.12 -1.99
CA GLU A 64 13.28 -6.78 -3.03
C GLU A 64 13.48 -8.24 -2.63
N ILE A 65 12.66 -9.14 -3.19
CA ILE A 65 12.75 -10.59 -2.98
C ILE A 65 12.55 -11.32 -4.30
N GLU A 66 13.14 -12.51 -4.42
CA GLU A 66 13.00 -13.36 -5.60
C GLU A 66 11.74 -14.21 -5.56
N TYR A 67 11.35 -14.67 -4.38
CA TYR A 67 10.24 -15.61 -4.19
C TYR A 67 9.27 -15.12 -3.12
N GLY A 68 8.00 -15.44 -3.32
CA GLY A 68 6.94 -15.12 -2.38
C GLY A 68 6.33 -13.75 -2.60
N SER A 69 5.47 -13.35 -1.69
CA SER A 69 4.77 -12.05 -1.74
C SER A 69 5.63 -10.98 -1.09
N PRO A 70 6.01 -9.92 -1.85
CA PRO A 70 6.80 -8.83 -1.28
C PRO A 70 6.00 -8.08 -0.22
N ARG A 71 6.69 -7.65 0.83
CA ARG A 71 6.12 -6.79 1.86
C ARG A 71 6.22 -5.33 1.45
N LEU A 72 5.43 -4.48 2.09
CA LEU A 72 5.38 -3.05 1.81
C LEU A 72 5.99 -2.28 2.97
N LEU A 73 6.73 -1.23 2.66
CA LEU A 73 7.36 -0.34 3.65
C LEU A 73 6.66 1.01 3.64
N PHE A 74 6.14 1.42 4.81
CA PHE A 74 5.44 2.68 4.99
C PHE A 74 6.23 3.62 5.92
N PRO A 75 6.22 4.92 5.66
CA PRO A 75 6.97 5.89 6.46
C PRO A 75 6.36 6.19 7.82
N SER A 76 5.07 5.88 8.03
CA SER A 76 4.36 6.22 9.27
C SER A 76 3.14 5.33 9.47
N GLU A 77 2.59 5.33 10.70
CA GLU A 77 1.32 4.68 10.99
C GLU A 77 0.16 5.30 10.21
N ALA A 78 0.19 6.61 10.04
CA ALA A 78 -0.83 7.32 9.27
C ALA A 78 -0.87 6.83 7.82
N ALA A 79 0.29 6.59 7.20
CA ALA A 79 0.40 6.05 5.86
C ALA A 79 -0.19 4.63 5.77
N VAL A 80 0.03 3.80 6.79
CA VAL A 80 -0.55 2.44 6.86
C VAL A 80 -2.07 2.53 6.95
N ARG A 81 -2.60 3.38 7.82
CA ARG A 81 -4.06 3.56 7.98
C ARG A 81 -4.71 4.04 6.70
N GLU A 82 -4.10 5.02 6.04
CA GLU A 82 -4.59 5.54 4.76
C GLU A 82 -4.59 4.46 3.68
N TYR A 83 -3.55 3.65 3.61
CA TYR A 83 -3.48 2.52 2.68
C TYR A 83 -4.61 1.51 2.93
N LYS A 84 -4.83 1.12 4.18
CA LYS A 84 -5.90 0.19 4.55
C LYS A 84 -7.28 0.75 4.20
N GLU A 85 -7.52 2.01 4.53
CA GLU A 85 -8.77 2.68 4.20
C GLU A 85 -9.00 2.72 2.69
N ARG A 86 -7.95 3.04 1.92
CA ARG A 86 -8.04 3.05 0.47
C ARG A 86 -8.41 1.67 -0.10
N GLU A 87 -7.80 0.60 0.42
CA GLU A 87 -8.10 -0.76 -0.01
C GLU A 87 -9.54 -1.17 0.32
N GLU A 88 -10.03 -0.78 1.50
CA GLU A 88 -11.42 -1.01 1.90
C GLU A 88 -12.39 -0.26 0.99
N LEU A 89 -12.10 0.99 0.68
CA LEU A 89 -12.93 1.82 -0.22
C LEU A 89 -12.93 1.27 -1.64
N LYS A 90 -11.79 0.82 -2.13
CA LYS A 90 -11.70 0.16 -3.45
C LYS A 90 -12.58 -1.08 -3.52
N GLU A 91 -12.52 -1.91 -2.48
CA GLU A 91 -13.35 -3.12 -2.41
C GLU A 91 -14.83 -2.78 -2.34
N TRP A 92 -15.18 -1.77 -1.56
CA TRP A 92 -16.56 -1.27 -1.49
C TRP A 92 -17.06 -0.81 -2.87
N VAL A 93 -16.26 -0.03 -3.59
CA VAL A 93 -16.60 0.46 -4.94
C VAL A 93 -16.78 -0.70 -5.91
N ARG A 94 -15.90 -1.71 -5.86
CA ARG A 94 -16.01 -2.91 -6.72
C ARG A 94 -17.32 -3.64 -6.49
N ARG A 95 -17.71 -3.81 -5.22
CA ARG A 95 -19.00 -4.46 -4.87
C ARG A 95 -20.18 -3.61 -5.30
N ALA A 96 -20.13 -2.31 -5.09
CA ALA A 96 -21.19 -1.38 -5.44
C ALA A 96 -21.40 -1.26 -6.96
N THR A 97 -20.34 -1.45 -7.74
CA THR A 97 -20.37 -1.35 -9.21
C THR A 97 -20.38 -2.70 -9.91
N ASP A 98 -20.59 -3.78 -9.17
CA ASP A 98 -20.76 -5.11 -9.76
C ASP A 98 -21.96 -5.10 -10.71
N TRP A 99 -21.84 -5.77 -11.85
CA TRP A 99 -22.78 -5.63 -12.96
C TRP A 99 -24.24 -5.94 -12.60
N ASP A 100 -24.48 -6.87 -11.69
CA ASP A 100 -25.84 -7.19 -11.21
C ASP A 100 -26.36 -6.14 -10.21
N LYS A 101 -25.49 -5.36 -9.58
CA LYS A 101 -25.88 -4.27 -8.68
C LYS A 101 -26.07 -2.95 -9.41
N VAL A 102 -25.32 -2.72 -10.47
CA VAL A 102 -25.40 -1.51 -11.28
C VAL A 102 -26.81 -1.28 -11.81
N ASP A 103 -27.53 -2.35 -12.15
CA ASP A 103 -28.91 -2.28 -12.64
C ASP A 103 -29.91 -1.73 -11.61
N ARG A 104 -29.54 -1.70 -10.33
CA ARG A 104 -30.40 -1.19 -9.24
C ARG A 104 -30.30 0.32 -9.05
N TYR A 105 -29.26 0.94 -9.62
CA TYR A 105 -29.07 2.37 -9.47
C TYR A 105 -29.95 3.17 -10.42
N THR A 106 -30.42 4.33 -9.94
CA THR A 106 -31.16 5.27 -10.78
C THR A 106 -30.23 5.93 -11.77
N ILE A 107 -30.80 6.48 -12.84
CA ILE A 107 -30.00 7.25 -13.83
C ILE A 107 -29.30 8.45 -13.17
N GLU A 108 -29.94 9.06 -12.17
CA GLU A 108 -29.38 10.17 -11.42
C GLU A 108 -28.15 9.75 -10.63
N GLN A 109 -28.20 8.58 -9.97
CA GLN A 109 -27.07 8.03 -9.26
C GLN A 109 -25.92 7.71 -10.22
N LEU A 110 -26.22 7.09 -11.35
CA LEU A 110 -25.21 6.75 -12.35
C LEU A 110 -24.54 7.99 -12.92
N ARG A 111 -25.29 9.06 -13.18
CA ARG A 111 -24.75 10.34 -13.62
C ARG A 111 -23.81 10.96 -12.58
N ALA A 112 -24.21 10.89 -11.30
CA ALA A 112 -23.41 11.43 -10.21
C ALA A 112 -22.08 10.68 -10.07
N VAL A 113 -22.11 9.33 -10.12
CA VAL A 113 -20.89 8.52 -10.06
C VAL A 113 -19.97 8.83 -11.25
N LYS A 114 -20.51 8.94 -12.45
CA LYS A 114 -19.74 9.29 -13.63
C LYS A 114 -19.04 10.64 -13.46
N GLN A 115 -19.77 11.63 -12.98
CA GLN A 115 -19.23 12.95 -12.75
C GLN A 115 -18.11 12.96 -11.73
N ILE A 116 -18.25 12.22 -10.64
CA ILE A 116 -17.23 12.09 -9.59
C ILE A 116 -15.96 11.47 -10.16
N LEU A 117 -16.07 10.41 -10.95
CA LEU A 117 -14.94 9.68 -11.50
C LEU A 117 -14.24 10.42 -12.64
N GLU A 118 -14.97 11.21 -13.41
CA GLU A 118 -14.42 12.01 -14.50
C GLU A 118 -13.90 13.38 -14.04
N GLY A 119 -14.45 13.87 -12.97
CA GLY A 119 -14.15 15.18 -12.42
C GLY A 119 -12.81 15.33 -11.80
#